data_61710f449d2fb0c1e0278876bef91aaa
#
_entry.id   61710f449d2fb0c1e0278876bef91aaa
#
_cell.length_a   1.000
_cell.length_b   1.000
_cell.length_c   1.000
_cell.angle_alpha   90.00
_cell.angle_beta   90.00
_cell.angle_gamma   90.00
#
_symmetry.space_group_name_H-M   'P 1'
#
loop_
_entity.id
_entity.type
_entity.pdbx_description
1 polymer ?
#
loop_
_entity_poly.entity_id
_entity_poly.type
_entity_poly.pdbx_seq_one_letter_code
_entity_poly.pdbx_strand_id
1 'polypeptide(L)'
;IAELHLTYADGSEEVIGTDESWQVRRSKIAFSNLYDGEHRDDTLSELPLEKAVFCEAPKGELTERMSLPVTIHETFEPKELLHTPAGELVFDMGQEFTGIFKLHVNVPAGTKIHVQTGEILQRGNFYNDNLRSAKSEYIYISDGTEMDLVPHFTFYGYRYVKIEGIPDLKKEDFTGLSYYSNITATGWMKTGSDL
;
A
#
# COMPACT_ATOMS: atom_id res chain seq x y z
N ILE A 1 21.28 4.77 2.31
CA ILE A 1 21.91 6.07 1.95
C ILE A 1 20.81 6.96 1.44
N ALA A 2 20.69 8.17 1.94
CA ALA A 2 19.82 9.22 1.43
C ALA A 2 20.52 10.56 1.52
N GLU A 3 20.26 11.43 0.56
CA GLU A 3 20.70 12.81 0.55
C GLU A 3 19.52 13.72 0.24
N LEU A 4 19.43 14.83 0.96
CA LEU A 4 18.50 15.92 0.71
C LEU A 4 19.29 17.13 0.24
N HIS A 5 19.07 17.56 -1.00
CA HIS A 5 19.66 18.75 -1.58
C HIS A 5 18.65 19.89 -1.47
N LEU A 6 19.05 20.96 -0.79
CA LEU A 6 18.26 22.16 -0.58
C LEU A 6 18.89 23.32 -1.35
N THR A 7 18.08 24.01 -2.15
CA THR A 7 18.46 25.28 -2.77
C THR A 7 17.59 26.39 -2.18
N TYR A 8 18.19 27.34 -1.52
CA TYR A 8 17.50 28.45 -0.86
C TYR A 8 17.20 29.60 -1.83
N ALA A 9 16.29 30.48 -1.43
CA ALA A 9 15.87 31.60 -2.27
C ALA A 9 16.99 32.61 -2.59
N ASP A 10 18.05 32.64 -1.81
CA ASP A 10 19.26 33.45 -2.05
C ASP A 10 20.29 32.76 -2.97
N GLY A 11 19.99 31.57 -3.45
CA GLY A 11 20.84 30.76 -4.31
C GLY A 11 21.89 29.94 -3.57
N SER A 12 21.91 29.95 -2.23
CA SER A 12 22.78 29.07 -1.46
C SER A 12 22.26 27.63 -1.50
N GLU A 13 23.16 26.66 -1.35
CA GLU A 13 22.84 25.23 -1.39
C GLU A 13 23.31 24.55 -0.10
N GLU A 14 22.56 23.57 0.35
CA GLU A 14 22.89 22.70 1.47
C GLU A 14 22.57 21.24 1.11
N VAL A 15 23.48 20.34 1.49
CA VAL A 15 23.27 18.89 1.34
C VAL A 15 23.27 18.25 2.71
N ILE A 16 22.16 17.59 3.05
CA ILE A 16 22.00 16.82 4.28
C ILE A 16 22.03 15.34 3.90
N GLY A 17 23.12 14.66 4.23
CA GLY A 17 23.31 13.23 3.99
C GLY A 17 23.09 12.39 5.24
N THR A 18 22.82 11.09 5.04
CA THR A 18 22.81 10.12 6.15
C THR A 18 24.23 9.82 6.60
N ASP A 19 24.48 9.89 7.90
CA ASP A 19 25.78 9.63 8.54
C ASP A 19 25.59 8.92 9.90
N GLU A 20 26.66 8.80 10.69
CA GLU A 20 26.65 8.15 12.00
C GLU A 20 25.90 8.94 13.09
N SER A 21 25.47 10.19 12.83
CA SER A 21 24.62 10.95 13.75
C SER A 21 23.17 10.46 13.71
N TRP A 22 22.80 9.75 12.66
CA TRP A 22 21.47 9.19 12.49
C TRP A 22 21.23 8.01 13.41
N GLN A 23 19.96 7.77 13.69
CA GLN A 23 19.51 6.63 14.49
C GLN A 23 18.55 5.78 13.67
N VAL A 24 18.60 4.48 13.89
CA VAL A 24 17.76 3.48 13.21
C VAL A 24 17.07 2.61 14.24
N ARG A 25 15.89 2.10 13.89
CA ARG A 25 15.21 1.04 14.62
C ARG A 25 14.43 0.16 13.66
N ARG A 26 14.14 -1.05 14.07
CA ARG A 26 13.25 -1.92 13.32
C ARG A 26 11.83 -1.36 13.36
N SER A 27 11.17 -1.38 12.20
CA SER A 27 9.78 -0.99 12.04
C SER A 27 8.84 -2.11 12.51
N LYS A 28 7.59 -1.75 12.82
CA LYS A 28 6.46 -2.68 12.96
C LYS A 28 6.06 -3.31 11.61
N ILE A 29 6.50 -2.74 10.48
CA ILE A 29 6.41 -3.36 9.16
C ILE A 29 7.51 -4.41 9.08
N ALA A 30 7.14 -5.68 9.28
CA ALA A 30 8.07 -6.80 9.32
C ALA A 30 8.49 -7.29 7.94
N PHE A 31 7.66 -7.05 6.93
CA PHE A 31 7.90 -7.45 5.55
C PHE A 31 7.21 -6.48 4.59
N SER A 32 7.87 -6.18 3.47
CA SER A 32 7.27 -5.45 2.35
C SER A 32 7.92 -5.87 1.03
N ASN A 33 7.08 -6.07 0.02
CA ASN A 33 7.47 -6.46 -1.34
C ASN A 33 6.41 -5.99 -2.33
N LEU A 34 6.82 -5.55 -3.52
CA LEU A 34 5.90 -5.05 -4.55
C LEU A 34 4.90 -6.10 -5.06
N TYR A 35 5.28 -7.39 -5.07
CA TYR A 35 4.42 -8.48 -5.56
C TYR A 35 3.66 -9.18 -4.43
N ASP A 36 4.34 -9.39 -3.30
CA ASP A 36 3.75 -10.15 -2.20
C ASP A 36 2.93 -9.27 -1.27
N GLY A 37 3.25 -7.98 -1.17
CA GLY A 37 2.52 -7.03 -0.33
C GLY A 37 3.25 -6.63 0.95
N GLU A 38 2.52 -6.35 2.03
CA GLU A 38 3.09 -5.82 3.27
C GLU A 38 2.54 -6.56 4.49
N HIS A 39 3.42 -6.87 5.46
CA HIS A 39 3.05 -7.43 6.76
C HIS A 39 3.42 -6.45 7.87
N ARG A 40 2.43 -6.04 8.67
CA ARG A 40 2.57 -5.14 9.79
C ARG A 40 2.09 -5.82 11.08
N ASP A 41 2.89 -5.74 12.14
CA ASP A 41 2.57 -6.28 13.45
C ASP A 41 2.70 -5.20 14.51
N ASP A 42 1.57 -4.66 14.97
CA ASP A 42 1.54 -3.61 15.97
C ASP A 42 1.68 -4.12 17.41
N THR A 43 1.63 -5.44 17.62
CA THR A 43 1.91 -6.04 18.93
C THR A 43 3.40 -6.05 19.27
N LEU A 44 4.26 -5.85 18.27
CA LEU A 44 5.70 -5.77 18.49
C LEU A 44 6.05 -4.54 19.32
N SER A 45 6.83 -4.76 20.38
CA SER A 45 7.39 -3.67 21.17
C SER A 45 8.31 -2.82 20.30
N GLU A 46 8.27 -1.51 20.50
CA GLU A 46 9.25 -0.62 19.88
C GLU A 46 10.66 -0.99 20.38
N LEU A 47 11.54 -1.31 19.43
CA LEU A 47 12.94 -1.54 19.75
C LEU A 47 13.65 -0.21 20.02
N PRO A 48 14.69 -0.18 20.87
CA PRO A 48 15.46 1.02 21.13
C PRO A 48 16.08 1.53 19.82
N LEU A 49 16.26 2.85 19.76
CA LEU A 49 17.03 3.47 18.69
C LEU A 49 18.50 3.07 18.83
N GLU A 50 19.10 2.64 17.74
CA GLU A 50 20.52 2.32 17.64
C GLU A 50 21.20 3.35 16.73
N LYS A 51 22.48 3.59 16.94
CA LYS A 51 23.25 4.44 16.03
C LYS A 51 23.37 3.79 14.67
N ALA A 52 23.25 4.59 13.62
CA ALA A 52 23.61 4.16 12.28
C ALA A 52 25.12 3.83 12.22
N VAL A 53 25.47 2.83 11.45
CA VAL A 53 26.85 2.41 11.23
C VAL A 53 27.19 2.43 9.75
N PHE A 54 28.41 2.75 9.41
CA PHE A 54 28.88 2.66 8.03
C PHE A 54 28.84 1.20 7.56
N CYS A 55 28.37 1.01 6.33
CA CYS A 55 28.47 -0.24 5.61
C CYS A 55 29.05 0.02 4.22
N GLU A 56 29.47 -1.06 3.53
CA GLU A 56 29.90 -0.94 2.14
C GLU A 56 28.74 -0.38 1.30
N ALA A 57 28.98 0.74 0.63
CA ALA A 57 27.97 1.39 -0.20
C ALA A 57 27.66 0.55 -1.47
N PRO A 58 26.44 0.57 -1.96
CA PRO A 58 26.12 0.04 -3.28
C PRO A 58 27.01 0.70 -4.35
N LYS A 59 27.48 -0.10 -5.32
CA LYS A 59 28.23 0.43 -6.46
C LYS A 59 27.26 1.11 -7.42
N GLY A 60 27.06 2.39 -7.24
CA GLY A 60 26.16 3.19 -8.08
C GLY A 60 26.33 4.66 -7.80
N GLU A 61 25.99 5.48 -8.76
CA GLU A 61 25.92 6.93 -8.64
C GLU A 61 24.53 7.32 -8.16
N LEU A 62 24.46 8.22 -7.18
CA LEU A 62 23.18 8.84 -6.77
C LEU A 62 22.79 9.84 -7.84
N THR A 63 21.63 9.65 -8.43
CA THR A 63 21.09 10.53 -9.45
C THR A 63 19.70 11.00 -9.05
N GLU A 64 19.33 12.16 -9.53
CA GLU A 64 17.97 12.69 -9.37
C GLU A 64 16.94 11.74 -10.00
N ARG A 65 15.78 11.62 -9.37
CA ARG A 65 14.71 10.77 -9.89
C ARG A 65 14.18 11.33 -11.22
N MET A 66 14.28 10.56 -12.30
CA MET A 66 13.81 10.96 -13.61
C MET A 66 12.31 10.82 -13.83
N SER A 67 11.64 9.93 -13.08
CA SER A 67 10.21 9.68 -13.22
C SER A 67 9.36 10.67 -12.42
N LEU A 68 8.18 11.01 -12.95
CA LEU A 68 7.18 11.76 -12.20
C LEU A 68 6.76 10.99 -10.94
N PRO A 69 6.40 11.69 -9.85
CA PRO A 69 5.93 11.04 -8.64
C PRO A 69 4.65 10.24 -8.91
N VAL A 70 4.56 9.08 -8.29
CA VAL A 70 3.30 8.34 -8.17
C VAL A 70 2.55 8.93 -6.98
N THR A 71 1.31 9.36 -7.18
CA THR A 71 0.48 10.02 -6.17
C THR A 71 -0.94 9.47 -6.18
N ILE A 72 -1.68 9.71 -5.11
CA ILE A 72 -3.11 9.37 -5.05
C ILE A 72 -3.87 10.44 -5.85
N HIS A 73 -4.66 9.99 -6.82
CA HIS A 73 -5.45 10.87 -7.69
C HIS A 73 -6.94 10.81 -7.42
N GLU A 74 -7.44 9.63 -7.10
CA GLU A 74 -8.87 9.36 -6.92
C GLU A 74 -9.11 8.45 -5.74
N THR A 75 -10.29 8.53 -5.17
CA THR A 75 -10.76 7.63 -4.11
C THR A 75 -12.01 6.91 -4.58
N PHE A 76 -12.09 5.62 -4.32
CA PHE A 76 -13.23 4.78 -4.67
C PHE A 76 -13.80 4.11 -3.43
N GLU A 77 -15.11 4.24 -3.25
CA GLU A 77 -15.84 3.40 -2.30
C GLU A 77 -16.21 2.08 -2.96
N PRO A 78 -16.23 0.97 -2.22
CA PRO A 78 -16.73 -0.29 -2.74
C PRO A 78 -18.15 -0.12 -3.26
N LYS A 79 -18.43 -0.67 -4.43
CA LYS A 79 -19.79 -0.73 -4.98
C LYS A 79 -20.66 -1.67 -4.16
N GLU A 80 -20.09 -2.81 -3.76
CA GLU A 80 -20.81 -3.85 -3.04
C GLU A 80 -19.87 -4.62 -2.09
N LEU A 81 -20.42 -5.13 -0.99
CA LEU A 81 -19.79 -6.14 -0.13
C LEU A 81 -20.48 -7.49 -0.42
N LEU A 82 -19.76 -8.39 -1.04
CA LEU A 82 -20.25 -9.68 -1.48
C LEU A 82 -20.04 -10.75 -0.40
N HIS A 83 -21.00 -11.64 -0.26
CA HIS A 83 -20.84 -12.94 0.37
C HIS A 83 -20.72 -13.99 -0.73
N THR A 84 -19.52 -14.53 -0.93
CA THR A 84 -19.29 -15.51 -2.01
C THR A 84 -19.90 -16.88 -1.68
N PRO A 85 -20.11 -17.76 -2.68
CA PRO A 85 -20.53 -19.13 -2.44
C PRO A 85 -19.61 -19.93 -1.51
N ALA A 86 -18.32 -19.56 -1.43
CA ALA A 86 -17.35 -20.16 -0.50
C ALA A 86 -17.42 -19.56 0.92
N GLY A 87 -18.31 -18.58 1.17
CA GLY A 87 -18.46 -17.91 2.47
C GLY A 87 -17.44 -16.79 2.73
N GLU A 88 -16.76 -16.29 1.70
CA GLU A 88 -15.80 -15.21 1.81
C GLU A 88 -16.49 -13.84 1.83
N LEU A 89 -15.92 -12.87 2.54
CA LEU A 89 -16.29 -11.46 2.45
C LEU A 89 -15.38 -10.76 1.42
N VAL A 90 -15.98 -10.23 0.36
CA VAL A 90 -15.26 -9.63 -0.76
C VAL A 90 -15.88 -8.30 -1.16
N PHE A 91 -15.09 -7.24 -1.18
CA PHE A 91 -15.51 -5.98 -1.78
C PHE A 91 -15.39 -6.05 -3.31
N ASP A 92 -16.42 -5.63 -4.03
CA ASP A 92 -16.37 -5.29 -5.44
C ASP A 92 -16.24 -3.75 -5.56
N MET A 93 -15.13 -3.28 -6.08
CA MET A 93 -14.89 -1.85 -6.33
C MET A 93 -15.64 -1.33 -7.56
N GLY A 94 -16.26 -2.22 -8.34
CA GLY A 94 -17.01 -1.87 -9.54
C GLY A 94 -16.14 -1.68 -10.78
N GLN A 95 -14.86 -1.39 -10.62
CA GLN A 95 -13.87 -1.28 -11.68
C GLN A 95 -12.51 -1.74 -11.18
N GLU A 96 -11.65 -2.11 -12.09
CA GLU A 96 -10.24 -2.37 -11.80
C GLU A 96 -9.44 -1.08 -11.85
N PHE A 97 -8.50 -0.93 -10.90
CA PHE A 97 -7.56 0.18 -10.87
C PHE A 97 -6.26 -0.23 -10.17
N THR A 98 -5.22 0.55 -10.37
CA THR A 98 -3.97 0.43 -9.61
C THR A 98 -4.03 1.32 -8.40
N GLY A 99 -3.64 0.81 -7.24
CA GLY A 99 -3.68 1.62 -6.04
C GLY A 99 -3.33 0.88 -4.76
N ILE A 100 -3.56 1.57 -3.67
CA ILE A 100 -3.57 1.06 -2.31
C ILE A 100 -4.97 1.21 -1.74
N PHE A 101 -5.12 0.90 -0.47
CA PHE A 101 -6.42 1.06 0.20
C PHE A 101 -6.23 1.72 1.57
N LYS A 102 -7.32 2.23 2.10
CA LYS A 102 -7.51 2.59 3.49
C LYS A 102 -8.58 1.65 4.06
N LEU A 103 -8.25 0.96 5.15
CA LEU A 103 -9.16 0.05 5.85
C LEU A 103 -9.26 0.49 7.32
N HIS A 104 -10.45 0.90 7.72
CA HIS A 104 -10.74 1.20 9.11
C HIS A 104 -10.88 -0.08 9.92
N VAL A 105 -10.19 -0.16 11.06
CA VAL A 105 -10.18 -1.34 11.92
C VAL A 105 -10.40 -0.98 13.39
N ASN A 106 -11.27 -1.75 14.04
CA ASN A 106 -11.49 -1.70 15.46
C ASN A 106 -11.70 -3.14 15.94
N VAL A 107 -10.61 -3.83 16.22
CA VAL A 107 -10.59 -5.25 16.59
C VAL A 107 -9.70 -5.48 17.81
N PRO A 108 -9.92 -6.53 18.60
CA PRO A 108 -9.08 -6.83 19.76
C PRO A 108 -7.60 -7.03 19.42
N ALA A 109 -6.74 -6.76 20.40
CA ALA A 109 -5.31 -7.05 20.30
C ALA A 109 -5.06 -8.54 19.98
N GLY A 110 -4.07 -8.80 19.12
CA GLY A 110 -3.72 -10.13 18.62
C GLY A 110 -4.59 -10.63 17.48
N THR A 111 -5.63 -9.87 17.06
CA THR A 111 -6.42 -10.22 15.89
C THR A 111 -5.56 -10.08 14.62
N LYS A 112 -5.52 -11.15 13.82
CA LYS A 112 -4.90 -11.13 12.49
C LYS A 112 -5.95 -10.73 11.45
N ILE A 113 -5.70 -9.64 10.76
CA ILE A 113 -6.46 -9.22 9.58
C ILE A 113 -5.66 -9.62 8.35
N HIS A 114 -6.33 -10.26 7.40
CA HIS A 114 -5.74 -10.64 6.12
C HIS A 114 -6.54 -10.03 4.98
N VAL A 115 -5.92 -9.15 4.23
CA VAL A 115 -6.47 -8.52 3.03
C VAL A 115 -5.78 -9.13 1.83
N GLN A 116 -6.55 -9.63 0.87
CA GLN A 116 -6.05 -10.12 -0.42
C GLN A 116 -6.71 -9.33 -1.54
N THR A 117 -5.93 -8.92 -2.51
CA THR A 117 -6.44 -8.20 -3.69
C THR A 117 -6.41 -9.11 -4.92
N GLY A 118 -7.37 -8.90 -5.83
CA GLY A 118 -7.53 -9.70 -7.04
C GLY A 118 -8.31 -8.94 -8.12
N GLU A 119 -8.17 -9.42 -9.35
CA GLU A 119 -8.70 -8.77 -10.54
C GLU A 119 -10.09 -9.33 -10.92
N ILE A 120 -10.34 -10.60 -10.63
CA ILE A 120 -11.53 -11.32 -11.10
C ILE A 120 -12.15 -12.20 -9.99
N LEU A 121 -13.41 -12.54 -10.18
CA LEU A 121 -14.05 -13.66 -9.50
C LEU A 121 -14.07 -14.88 -10.42
N GLN A 122 -13.87 -16.07 -9.85
CA GLN A 122 -14.06 -17.32 -10.57
C GLN A 122 -15.23 -18.12 -9.95
N ARG A 123 -16.25 -18.39 -10.74
CA ARG A 123 -17.49 -19.04 -10.28
C ARG A 123 -18.14 -18.35 -9.08
N GLY A 124 -18.02 -17.01 -9.02
CA GLY A 124 -18.56 -16.17 -7.95
C GLY A 124 -17.70 -16.12 -6.68
N ASN A 125 -16.55 -16.79 -6.63
CA ASN A 125 -15.61 -16.76 -5.51
C ASN A 125 -14.40 -15.87 -5.83
N PHE A 126 -13.74 -15.38 -4.79
CA PHE A 126 -12.48 -14.65 -4.93
C PHE A 126 -11.43 -15.54 -5.63
N TYR A 127 -10.68 -14.94 -6.55
CA TYR A 127 -9.69 -15.66 -7.31
C TYR A 127 -8.48 -14.76 -7.59
N ASN A 128 -7.29 -15.21 -7.21
CA ASN A 128 -6.03 -14.52 -7.45
C ASN A 128 -4.88 -15.42 -7.94
N ASP A 129 -5.17 -16.68 -8.28
CA ASP A 129 -4.15 -17.60 -8.85
C ASP A 129 -3.62 -17.11 -10.21
N ASN A 130 -4.35 -16.23 -10.91
CA ASN A 130 -3.89 -15.57 -12.14
C ASN A 130 -2.71 -14.62 -11.91
N LEU A 131 -2.45 -14.22 -10.66
CA LEU A 131 -1.31 -13.38 -10.30
C LEU A 131 0.02 -14.16 -10.22
N ARG A 132 0.03 -15.41 -10.59
CA ARG A 132 1.19 -16.32 -10.61
C ARG A 132 1.76 -16.53 -9.20
N SER A 133 2.98 -16.05 -8.93
CA SER A 133 3.63 -16.16 -7.62
C SER A 133 3.38 -14.96 -6.70
N ALA A 134 2.77 -13.89 -7.21
CA ALA A 134 2.46 -12.72 -6.40
C ALA A 134 1.33 -13.03 -5.42
N LYS A 135 1.53 -12.79 -4.13
CA LYS A 135 0.51 -13.03 -3.11
C LYS A 135 -0.53 -11.91 -3.07
N SER A 136 -0.10 -10.68 -3.41
CA SER A 136 -0.96 -9.50 -3.44
C SER A 136 -1.78 -9.34 -2.16
N GLU A 137 -1.09 -9.38 -1.00
CA GLU A 137 -1.72 -9.44 0.32
C GLU A 137 -1.24 -8.33 1.25
N TYR A 138 -2.07 -8.01 2.24
CA TYR A 138 -1.70 -7.20 3.39
C TYR A 138 -2.08 -7.95 4.66
N ILE A 139 -1.11 -8.18 5.53
CA ILE A 139 -1.33 -8.85 6.82
C ILE A 139 -1.10 -7.84 7.93
N TYR A 140 -2.08 -7.72 8.82
CA TYR A 140 -2.01 -6.87 9.99
C TYR A 140 -2.29 -7.65 11.28
N ILE A 141 -1.45 -7.47 12.28
CA ILE A 141 -1.70 -7.96 13.64
C ILE A 141 -2.00 -6.76 14.54
N SER A 142 -3.22 -6.69 15.06
CA SER A 142 -3.72 -5.58 15.86
C SER A 142 -3.11 -5.56 17.26
N ASP A 143 -2.79 -4.39 17.78
CA ASP A 143 -2.53 -4.15 19.22
C ASP A 143 -3.79 -3.76 20.01
N GLY A 144 -4.96 -3.73 19.36
CA GLY A 144 -6.24 -3.32 19.93
C GLY A 144 -6.57 -1.85 19.75
N THR A 145 -5.71 -1.08 19.11
CA THR A 145 -5.96 0.33 18.81
C THR A 145 -6.84 0.47 17.57
N GLU A 146 -7.90 1.28 17.68
CA GLU A 146 -8.72 1.67 16.52
C GLU A 146 -7.92 2.58 15.60
N MET A 147 -7.87 2.25 14.30
CA MET A 147 -7.08 3.01 13.33
C MET A 147 -7.47 2.74 11.87
N ASP A 148 -6.96 3.58 11.00
CA ASP A 148 -6.97 3.35 9.56
C ASP A 148 -5.66 2.70 9.12
N LEU A 149 -5.76 1.53 8.50
CA LEU A 149 -4.63 0.82 7.89
C LEU A 149 -4.43 1.31 6.46
N VAL A 150 -3.19 1.66 6.12
CA VAL A 150 -2.78 2.05 4.77
C VAL A 150 -1.44 1.37 4.47
N PRO A 151 -1.30 0.60 3.38
CA PRO A 151 -0.02 0.06 2.95
C PRO A 151 1.00 1.16 2.63
N HIS A 152 2.30 0.95 2.93
CA HIS A 152 3.33 1.97 2.80
C HIS A 152 4.26 1.75 1.59
N PHE A 153 4.74 0.51 1.40
CA PHE A 153 5.83 0.23 0.46
C PHE A 153 5.42 -0.79 -0.62
N THR A 154 4.15 -0.84 -0.93
CA THR A 154 3.56 -1.71 -1.95
C THR A 154 2.38 -1.00 -2.61
N PHE A 155 1.91 -1.53 -3.72
CA PHE A 155 0.65 -1.17 -4.36
C PHE A 155 0.11 -2.37 -5.11
N TYR A 156 -1.17 -2.32 -5.50
CA TYR A 156 -1.89 -3.43 -6.08
C TYR A 156 -2.62 -3.01 -7.34
N GLY A 157 -2.88 -3.96 -8.26
CA GLY A 157 -3.89 -3.85 -9.29
C GLY A 157 -5.07 -4.71 -8.87
N TYR A 158 -6.27 -4.12 -8.73
CA TYR A 158 -7.40 -4.89 -8.21
C TYR A 158 -8.76 -4.28 -8.54
N ARG A 159 -9.74 -5.17 -8.60
CA ARG A 159 -11.16 -4.85 -8.51
C ARG A 159 -11.81 -5.46 -7.28
N TYR A 160 -11.35 -6.63 -6.86
CA TYR A 160 -11.92 -7.38 -5.74
C TYR A 160 -10.96 -7.43 -4.56
N VAL A 161 -11.50 -7.27 -3.36
CA VAL A 161 -10.71 -7.30 -2.13
C VAL A 161 -11.36 -8.26 -1.14
N LYS A 162 -10.69 -9.38 -0.86
CA LYS A 162 -11.11 -10.32 0.18
C LYS A 162 -10.53 -9.91 1.51
N ILE A 163 -11.35 -9.87 2.56
CA ILE A 163 -10.94 -9.51 3.92
C ILE A 163 -11.34 -10.59 4.90
N GLU A 164 -10.39 -10.99 5.74
CA GLU A 164 -10.58 -11.93 6.83
C GLU A 164 -10.13 -11.28 8.15
N GLY A 165 -10.75 -11.68 9.27
CA GLY A 165 -10.38 -11.21 10.61
C GLY A 165 -11.19 -10.03 11.14
N ILE A 166 -12.17 -9.52 10.39
CA ILE A 166 -13.10 -8.45 10.84
C ILE A 166 -14.53 -9.01 10.82
N PRO A 167 -15.13 -9.36 11.98
CA PRO A 167 -16.45 -10.01 12.02
C PRO A 167 -17.59 -9.14 11.47
N ASP A 168 -17.58 -7.85 11.82
CA ASP A 168 -18.65 -6.88 11.51
C ASP A 168 -18.22 -5.89 10.41
N LEU A 169 -17.45 -6.38 9.41
CA LEU A 169 -16.93 -5.58 8.31
C LEU A 169 -18.10 -4.93 7.53
N LYS A 170 -17.99 -3.63 7.32
CA LYS A 170 -18.96 -2.82 6.58
C LYS A 170 -18.32 -2.24 5.32
N LYS A 171 -19.18 -1.84 4.39
CA LYS A 171 -18.73 -1.22 3.14
C LYS A 171 -17.94 0.08 3.38
N GLU A 172 -18.37 0.85 4.37
CA GLU A 172 -17.80 2.14 4.75
C GLU A 172 -16.41 2.03 5.39
N ASP A 173 -16.02 0.83 5.85
CA ASP A 173 -14.71 0.60 6.47
C ASP A 173 -13.57 0.58 5.44
N PHE A 174 -13.89 0.49 4.15
CA PHE A 174 -12.90 0.37 3.08
C PHE A 174 -12.98 1.52 2.08
N THR A 175 -11.82 2.05 1.70
CA THR A 175 -11.67 3.04 0.63
C THR A 175 -10.50 2.64 -0.26
N GLY A 176 -10.74 2.51 -1.55
CA GLY A 176 -9.69 2.34 -2.55
C GLY A 176 -9.06 3.69 -2.88
N LEU A 177 -7.73 3.73 -2.94
CA LEU A 177 -6.94 4.92 -3.25
C LEU A 177 -6.20 4.69 -4.56
N SER A 178 -6.68 5.29 -5.64
CA SER A 178 -6.08 5.14 -6.97
C SER A 178 -4.72 5.83 -7.02
N TYR A 179 -3.70 5.11 -7.47
CA TYR A 179 -2.29 5.47 -7.31
C TYR A 179 -1.55 5.29 -8.64
N TYR A 180 -1.21 6.40 -9.28
CA TYR A 180 -0.49 6.38 -10.56
C TYR A 180 0.41 7.61 -10.76
N SER A 181 1.23 7.58 -11.82
CA SER A 181 2.17 8.67 -12.12
C SER A 181 1.44 9.98 -12.39
N ASN A 182 1.93 11.08 -11.82
CA ASN A 182 1.35 12.42 -11.99
C ASN A 182 1.61 12.99 -13.39
N ILE A 183 0.98 12.38 -14.39
CA ILE A 183 1.10 12.75 -15.81
C ILE A 183 -0.01 13.71 -16.18
N THR A 184 0.36 14.82 -16.83
CA THR A 184 -0.61 15.76 -17.38
C THR A 184 -1.21 15.18 -18.67
N ALA A 185 -2.54 15.12 -18.76
CA ALA A 185 -3.22 14.74 -19.98
C ALA A 185 -2.97 15.77 -21.08
N THR A 186 -2.49 15.33 -22.25
CA THR A 186 -2.15 16.21 -23.39
C THR A 186 -3.04 16.00 -24.60
N GLY A 187 -3.99 15.08 -24.55
CA GLY A 187 -4.91 14.81 -25.64
C GLY A 187 -6.16 14.04 -25.20
N TRP A 188 -7.22 14.23 -25.95
CA TRP A 188 -8.50 13.56 -25.72
C TRP A 188 -9.04 13.04 -27.04
N MET A 189 -9.71 11.91 -26.99
CA MET A 189 -10.42 11.34 -28.14
C MET A 189 -11.89 11.12 -27.72
N LYS A 190 -12.80 11.60 -28.56
CA LYS A 190 -14.24 11.33 -28.44
C LYS A 190 -14.68 10.48 -29.65
N THR A 191 -15.31 9.35 -29.39
CA THR A 191 -15.86 8.47 -30.43
C THR A 191 -17.38 8.49 -30.38
N GLY A 192 -18.02 8.00 -31.42
CA GLY A 192 -19.47 7.78 -31.46
C GLY A 192 -19.89 6.45 -30.85
N SER A 193 -18.95 5.68 -30.26
CA SER A 193 -19.23 4.44 -29.54
C SER A 193 -19.38 4.73 -28.05
N ASP A 194 -20.30 4.06 -27.39
CA ASP A 194 -20.51 4.10 -25.94
C ASP A 194 -19.56 3.16 -25.18
N LEU A 195 -18.57 2.59 -25.85
CA LEU A 195 -17.50 1.76 -25.30
C LEU A 195 -16.28 2.60 -24.99
#